data_511b70c54b1bc0937074647a3d110c83
#
_entry.id   511b70c54b1bc0937074647a3d110c83
#
_cell.length_a   1.000
_cell.length_b   1.000
_cell.length_c   1.000
_cell.angle_alpha   90.00
_cell.angle_beta   90.00
_cell.angle_gamma   90.00
#
_symmetry.space_group_name_H-M   'P 1'
#
loop_
_entity.id
_entity.type
_entity.pdbx_description
1 polymer ?
#
loop_
_entity_poly.entity_id
_entity_poly.type
_entity_poly.pdbx_seq_one_letter_code
_entity_poly.pdbx_strand_id
1 'polypeptide(L)'
;VPVAMAEASPYVADFTATARAVAARLGHARWSLAYQSRSGSPRDPWLEPDVRDVIRSLAEQGVRHVVVSPAGFVCDHVEVLYDLDVEARWIAAEQGVTLHRAPAVNAHPQFIAMLADLVQDALEAERAVPSTTAPRARQS
;
A
#
# COMPACT_ATOMS: atom_id res chain seq x y z
N VAL A 1 6.44 6.75 -4.40
CA VAL A 1 6.93 7.47 -3.21
C VAL A 1 8.37 7.89 -3.46
N PRO A 2 8.73 9.17 -3.23
CA PRO A 2 10.13 9.62 -3.29
C PRO A 2 11.00 8.89 -2.26
N VAL A 3 12.25 8.55 -2.64
CA VAL A 3 13.18 7.82 -1.76
C VAL A 3 13.39 8.55 -0.43
N ALA A 4 13.58 9.86 -0.45
CA ALA A 4 13.80 10.65 0.77
C ALA A 4 12.62 10.57 1.77
N MET A 5 11.38 10.44 1.27
CA MET A 5 10.21 10.25 2.14
C MET A 5 10.14 8.81 2.68
N ALA A 6 10.51 7.83 1.86
CA ALA A 6 10.51 6.44 2.27
C ALA A 6 11.59 6.16 3.34
N GLU A 7 12.75 6.76 3.22
CA GLU A 7 13.85 6.66 4.21
C GLU A 7 13.50 7.28 5.56
N ALA A 8 12.63 8.29 5.57
CA ALA A 8 12.17 8.96 6.80
C ALA A 8 11.04 8.21 7.53
N SER A 9 10.61 7.05 7.04
CA SER A 9 9.46 6.32 7.57
C SER A 9 9.64 4.80 7.46
N PRO A 10 8.88 3.98 8.21
CA PRO A 10 8.89 2.52 8.07
C PRO A 10 8.19 2.00 6.80
N TYR A 11 7.79 2.87 5.87
CA TYR A 11 6.94 2.55 4.73
C TYR A 11 7.36 1.29 3.97
N VAL A 12 8.64 1.18 3.57
CA VAL A 12 9.13 0.03 2.79
C VAL A 12 9.10 -1.26 3.63
N ALA A 13 9.42 -1.17 4.92
CA ALA A 13 9.37 -2.31 5.83
C ALA A 13 7.94 -2.81 6.03
N ASP A 14 7.00 -1.91 6.28
CA ASP A 14 5.58 -2.23 6.48
C ASP A 14 4.93 -2.77 5.20
N PHE A 15 5.23 -2.17 4.06
CA PHE A 15 4.76 -2.64 2.76
C PHE A 15 5.29 -4.05 2.46
N THR A 16 6.58 -4.30 2.74
CA THR A 16 7.20 -5.62 2.58
C THR A 16 6.55 -6.65 3.52
N ALA A 17 6.31 -6.29 4.77
CA ALA A 17 5.65 -7.17 5.74
C ALA A 17 4.24 -7.55 5.30
N THR A 18 3.47 -6.57 4.81
CA THR A 18 2.13 -6.79 4.26
C THR A 18 2.16 -7.74 3.06
N ALA A 19 3.05 -7.50 2.10
CA ALA A 19 3.18 -8.34 0.92
C ALA A 19 3.56 -9.80 1.29
N ARG A 20 4.49 -9.98 2.24
CA ARG A 20 4.87 -11.29 2.75
C ARG A 20 3.71 -12.02 3.42
N ALA A 21 2.91 -11.31 4.23
CA ALA A 21 1.76 -11.89 4.90
C ALA A 21 0.69 -12.37 3.89
N VAL A 22 0.43 -11.57 2.85
CA VAL A 22 -0.48 -11.95 1.77
C VAL A 22 0.06 -13.17 1.01
N ALA A 23 1.32 -13.16 0.60
CA ALA A 23 1.94 -14.27 -0.13
C ALA A 23 1.92 -15.58 0.69
N ALA A 24 2.25 -15.50 1.98
CA ALA A 24 2.19 -16.63 2.90
C ALA A 24 0.77 -17.19 3.02
N ARG A 25 -0.24 -16.32 3.15
CA ARG A 25 -1.65 -16.72 3.24
C ARG A 25 -2.15 -17.42 1.97
N LEU A 26 -1.60 -17.04 0.81
CA LEU A 26 -1.91 -17.65 -0.49
C LEU A 26 -1.07 -18.92 -0.76
N GLY A 27 -0.06 -19.21 0.04
CA GLY A 27 0.90 -20.30 -0.24
C GLY A 27 1.70 -20.05 -1.52
N HIS A 28 1.91 -18.78 -1.91
CA HIS A 28 2.53 -18.41 -3.18
C HIS A 28 3.93 -17.84 -2.97
N ALA A 29 4.95 -18.55 -3.50
CA ALA A 29 6.36 -18.17 -3.28
C ALA A 29 6.91 -17.15 -4.29
N ARG A 30 6.30 -17.07 -5.49
CA ARG A 30 6.77 -16.17 -6.57
C ARG A 30 6.02 -14.84 -6.51
N TRP A 31 6.59 -13.88 -5.82
CA TRP A 31 6.07 -12.53 -5.75
C TRP A 31 7.22 -11.52 -5.66
N SER A 32 6.96 -10.29 -6.00
CA SER A 32 7.89 -9.17 -5.85
C SER A 32 7.12 -7.90 -5.51
N LEU A 33 7.83 -6.92 -4.97
CA LEU A 33 7.30 -5.57 -4.80
C LEU A 33 7.53 -4.78 -6.09
N ALA A 34 6.59 -3.90 -6.39
CA ALA A 34 6.69 -2.89 -7.42
C ALA A 34 6.02 -1.60 -6.94
N TYR A 35 6.40 -0.49 -7.52
CA TYR A 35 5.88 0.82 -7.18
C TYR A 35 5.23 1.45 -8.40
N GLN A 36 4.32 2.39 -8.17
CA GLN A 36 3.58 3.10 -9.21
C GLN A 36 3.59 4.60 -8.95
N SER A 37 3.00 5.37 -9.87
CA SER A 37 2.67 6.79 -9.69
C SER A 37 3.89 7.69 -9.53
N ARG A 38 4.94 7.43 -10.29
CA ARG A 38 6.07 8.35 -10.36
C ARG A 38 5.60 9.68 -10.94
N SER A 39 5.69 10.74 -10.14
CA SER A 39 5.30 12.10 -10.49
C SER A 39 6.39 13.10 -10.10
N GLY A 40 6.22 14.37 -10.48
CA GLY A 40 7.18 15.43 -10.16
C GLY A 40 8.38 15.48 -11.09
N SER A 41 9.51 15.98 -10.57
CA SER A 41 10.73 16.14 -11.37
C SER A 41 11.36 14.79 -11.74
N PRO A 42 11.79 14.58 -12.99
CA PRO A 42 12.54 13.38 -13.37
C PRO A 42 13.86 13.20 -12.62
N ARG A 43 14.34 14.24 -11.94
CA ARG A 43 15.59 14.21 -11.16
C ARG A 43 15.39 13.68 -9.74
N ASP A 44 14.17 13.66 -9.26
CA ASP A 44 13.88 13.18 -7.91
C ASP A 44 13.88 11.65 -7.90
N PRO A 45 14.72 11.00 -7.07
CA PRO A 45 14.74 9.55 -6.98
C PRO A 45 13.44 9.03 -6.35
N TRP A 46 12.85 8.05 -6.99
CA TRP A 46 11.65 7.34 -6.54
C TRP A 46 11.96 5.90 -6.22
N LEU A 47 11.12 5.28 -5.39
CA LEU A 47 11.23 3.86 -5.10
C LEU A 47 11.05 3.04 -6.39
N GLU A 48 11.89 2.03 -6.54
CA GLU A 48 11.94 1.11 -7.66
C GLU A 48 11.81 -0.34 -7.19
N PRO A 49 11.45 -1.27 -8.09
CA PRO A 49 11.16 -1.10 -9.52
C PRO A 49 9.76 -0.53 -9.79
N ASP A 50 9.58 0.14 -10.93
CA ASP A 50 8.27 0.53 -11.43
C ASP A 50 7.46 -0.71 -11.87
N VAL A 51 6.17 -0.73 -11.61
CA VAL A 51 5.29 -1.86 -11.95
C VAL A 51 5.32 -2.20 -13.45
N ARG A 52 5.46 -1.19 -14.31
CA ARG A 52 5.55 -1.37 -15.76
C ARG A 52 6.82 -2.11 -16.17
N ASP A 53 7.95 -1.81 -15.50
CA ASP A 53 9.22 -2.47 -15.77
C ASP A 53 9.22 -3.91 -15.24
N VAL A 54 8.57 -4.16 -14.11
CA VAL A 54 8.36 -5.52 -13.60
C VAL A 54 7.54 -6.35 -14.59
N ILE A 55 6.46 -5.80 -15.15
CA ILE A 55 5.64 -6.50 -16.16
C ILE A 55 6.46 -6.86 -17.40
N ARG A 56 7.28 -5.94 -17.91
CA ARG A 56 8.17 -6.21 -19.06
C ARG A 56 9.16 -7.32 -18.75
N SER A 57 9.83 -7.23 -17.62
CA SER A 57 10.81 -8.24 -17.19
C SER A 57 10.18 -9.62 -17.01
N LEU A 58 8.98 -9.70 -16.45
CA LEU A 58 8.25 -10.96 -16.32
C LEU A 58 7.85 -11.55 -17.69
N ALA A 59 7.46 -10.70 -18.62
CA ALA A 59 7.14 -11.11 -19.99
C ALA A 59 8.36 -11.72 -20.71
N GLU A 60 9.53 -11.09 -20.56
CA GLU A 60 10.82 -11.61 -21.08
C GLU A 60 11.18 -12.97 -20.50
N GLN A 61 10.83 -13.23 -19.24
CA GLN A 61 10.97 -14.52 -18.57
C GLN A 61 9.93 -15.57 -18.99
N GLY A 62 9.04 -15.23 -19.93
CA GLY A 62 8.00 -16.12 -20.43
C GLY A 62 6.74 -16.18 -19.57
N VAL A 63 6.59 -15.33 -18.57
CA VAL A 63 5.36 -15.24 -17.77
C VAL A 63 4.24 -14.67 -18.64
N ARG A 64 3.06 -15.28 -18.58
CA ARG A 64 1.89 -14.87 -19.39
C ARG A 64 0.70 -14.41 -18.54
N HIS A 65 0.71 -14.66 -17.25
CA HIS A 65 -0.33 -14.21 -16.32
C HIS A 65 0.32 -13.58 -15.10
N VAL A 66 -0.04 -12.34 -14.80
CA VAL A 66 0.44 -11.59 -13.65
C VAL A 66 -0.75 -11.11 -12.83
N VAL A 67 -0.71 -11.33 -11.53
CA VAL A 67 -1.66 -10.72 -10.59
C VAL A 67 -0.97 -9.53 -9.93
N VAL A 68 -1.59 -8.36 -9.99
CA VAL A 68 -1.16 -7.16 -9.27
C VAL A 68 -2.14 -6.84 -8.16
N SER A 69 -1.62 -6.54 -6.96
CA SER A 69 -2.41 -6.10 -5.81
C SER A 69 -1.90 -4.74 -5.33
N PRO A 70 -2.76 -3.71 -5.27
CA PRO A 70 -2.39 -2.39 -4.78
C PRO A 70 -2.32 -2.38 -3.24
N ALA A 71 -1.48 -3.24 -2.66
CA ALA A 71 -1.42 -3.46 -1.20
C ALA A 71 -0.94 -2.23 -0.40
N GLY A 72 -0.37 -1.23 -1.03
CA GLY A 72 -0.01 0.06 -0.42
C GLY A 72 -1.17 1.07 -0.35
N PHE A 73 -2.35 0.72 -0.85
CA PHE A 73 -3.52 1.61 -0.89
C PHE A 73 -4.73 0.94 -0.23
N VAL A 74 -5.46 1.73 0.55
CA VAL A 74 -6.68 1.25 1.22
C VAL A 74 -7.93 1.35 0.35
N CYS A 75 -7.91 2.13 -0.72
CA CYS A 75 -9.04 2.28 -1.64
C CYS A 75 -8.60 2.41 -3.10
N ASP A 76 -9.51 2.05 -4.01
CA ASP A 76 -9.36 2.22 -5.45
C ASP A 76 -9.68 3.69 -5.83
N HIS A 77 -8.72 4.60 -5.62
CA HIS A 77 -8.85 5.98 -6.08
C HIS A 77 -8.36 6.12 -7.54
N VAL A 78 -8.59 7.30 -8.13
CA VAL A 78 -8.34 7.54 -9.56
C VAL A 78 -6.91 7.21 -10.01
N GLU A 79 -5.91 7.47 -9.16
CA GLU A 79 -4.50 7.18 -9.47
C GLU A 79 -4.26 5.67 -9.59
N VAL A 80 -4.75 4.87 -8.61
CA VAL A 80 -4.66 3.39 -8.66
C VAL A 80 -5.36 2.85 -9.90
N LEU A 81 -6.56 3.36 -10.21
CA LEU A 81 -7.32 2.92 -11.37
C LEU A 81 -6.61 3.28 -12.68
N TYR A 82 -6.07 4.49 -12.79
CA TYR A 82 -5.37 4.90 -14.00
C TYR A 82 -4.06 4.13 -14.18
N ASP A 83 -3.20 4.10 -13.16
CA ASP A 83 -1.88 3.48 -13.28
C ASP A 83 -1.96 1.97 -13.51
N LEU A 84 -2.91 1.28 -12.87
CA LEU A 84 -3.00 -0.18 -12.94
C LEU A 84 -4.00 -0.68 -13.98
N ASP A 85 -5.20 -0.07 -14.07
CA ASP A 85 -6.23 -0.54 -14.99
C ASP A 85 -6.11 0.04 -16.40
N VAL A 86 -5.37 1.15 -16.58
CA VAL A 86 -5.12 1.73 -17.89
C VAL A 86 -3.66 1.48 -18.29
N GLU A 87 -2.68 2.13 -17.65
CA GLU A 87 -1.28 2.09 -18.10
C GLU A 87 -0.64 0.69 -17.97
N ALA A 88 -0.67 0.08 -16.77
CA ALA A 88 -0.05 -1.22 -16.57
C ALA A 88 -0.75 -2.31 -17.40
N ARG A 89 -2.07 -2.23 -17.54
CA ARG A 89 -2.83 -3.17 -18.38
C ARG A 89 -2.48 -3.01 -19.87
N TRP A 90 -2.30 -1.79 -20.34
CA TRP A 90 -1.87 -1.53 -21.71
C TRP A 90 -0.47 -2.10 -21.98
N ILE A 91 0.50 -1.82 -21.09
CA ILE A 91 1.86 -2.39 -21.18
C ILE A 91 1.81 -3.93 -21.18
N ALA A 92 1.03 -4.53 -20.28
CA ALA A 92 0.90 -5.98 -20.21
C ALA A 92 0.36 -6.56 -21.54
N ALA A 93 -0.65 -5.93 -22.12
CA ALA A 93 -1.22 -6.36 -23.40
C ALA A 93 -0.19 -6.29 -24.53
N GLU A 94 0.62 -5.20 -24.63
CA GLU A 94 1.71 -5.08 -25.60
C GLU A 94 2.76 -6.20 -25.46
N GLN A 95 2.99 -6.68 -24.23
CA GLN A 95 3.94 -7.75 -23.94
C GLN A 95 3.31 -9.17 -24.02
N GLY A 96 2.06 -9.27 -24.42
CA GLY A 96 1.35 -10.55 -24.45
C GLY A 96 1.10 -11.17 -23.06
N VAL A 97 1.01 -10.33 -22.04
CA VAL A 97 0.73 -10.70 -20.63
C VAL A 97 -0.71 -10.36 -20.30
N THR A 98 -1.41 -11.29 -19.67
CA THR A 98 -2.71 -11.02 -19.07
C THR A 98 -2.52 -10.50 -17.65
N LEU A 99 -2.89 -9.24 -17.41
CA LEU A 99 -2.82 -8.61 -16.10
C LEU A 99 -4.15 -8.76 -15.36
N HIS A 100 -4.09 -9.35 -14.17
CA HIS A 100 -5.21 -9.50 -13.25
C HIS A 100 -5.00 -8.56 -12.07
N ARG A 101 -5.84 -7.53 -11.91
CA ARG A 101 -5.75 -6.63 -10.76
C ARG A 101 -6.72 -7.07 -9.66
N ALA A 102 -6.17 -7.31 -8.46
CA ALA A 102 -6.97 -7.45 -7.26
C ALA A 102 -7.46 -6.06 -6.81
N PRO A 103 -8.71 -5.89 -6.36
CA PRO A 103 -9.17 -4.62 -5.80
C PRO A 103 -8.38 -4.24 -4.55
N ALA A 104 -8.31 -2.95 -4.22
CA ALA A 104 -7.91 -2.51 -2.89
C ALA A 104 -8.93 -2.98 -1.84
N VAL A 105 -8.59 -2.82 -0.56
CA VAL A 105 -9.48 -3.26 0.54
C VAL A 105 -10.83 -2.56 0.51
N ASN A 106 -10.88 -1.29 0.13
CA ASN A 106 -12.10 -0.49 0.07
C ASN A 106 -12.92 -0.58 1.37
N ALA A 107 -14.21 -0.82 1.28
CA ALA A 107 -15.11 -0.99 2.42
C ALA A 107 -15.33 -2.47 2.81
N HIS A 108 -14.29 -3.32 2.69
CA HIS A 108 -14.41 -4.72 3.09
C HIS A 108 -14.82 -4.83 4.57
N PRO A 109 -15.83 -5.66 4.92
CA PRO A 109 -16.37 -5.70 6.28
C PRO A 109 -15.34 -5.92 7.39
N GLN A 110 -14.36 -6.79 7.16
CA GLN A 110 -13.29 -7.04 8.14
C GLN A 110 -12.36 -5.84 8.32
N PHE A 111 -12.12 -5.06 7.27
CA PHE A 111 -11.33 -3.84 7.35
C PHE A 111 -12.07 -2.75 8.13
N ILE A 112 -13.38 -2.60 7.90
CA ILE A 112 -14.22 -1.66 8.66
C ILE A 112 -14.29 -2.06 10.13
N ALA A 113 -14.45 -3.35 10.45
CA ALA A 113 -14.43 -3.84 11.83
C ALA A 113 -13.10 -3.50 12.52
N MET A 114 -11.96 -3.81 11.89
CA MET A 114 -10.64 -3.47 12.41
C MET A 114 -10.49 -1.97 12.68
N LEU A 115 -10.95 -1.09 11.77
CA LEU A 115 -10.91 0.36 11.99
C LEU A 115 -11.76 0.79 13.19
N ALA A 116 -12.94 0.18 13.37
CA ALA A 116 -13.80 0.45 14.51
C ALA A 116 -13.13 0.04 15.84
N ASP A 117 -12.50 -1.14 15.88
CA ASP A 117 -11.76 -1.61 17.04
C ASP A 117 -10.61 -0.66 17.40
N LEU A 118 -9.81 -0.22 16.42
CA LEU A 118 -8.73 0.74 16.66
C LEU A 118 -9.23 2.08 17.23
N VAL A 119 -10.40 2.56 16.78
CA VAL A 119 -11.00 3.77 17.33
C VAL A 119 -11.47 3.54 18.76
N GLN A 120 -12.10 2.40 19.05
CA GLN A 120 -12.52 2.07 20.42
C GLN A 120 -11.33 1.98 21.37
N ASP A 121 -10.27 1.27 21.00
CA ASP A 121 -9.06 1.14 21.80
C ASP A 121 -8.44 2.52 22.11
N ALA A 122 -8.41 3.43 21.15
CA ALA A 122 -7.91 4.79 21.33
C ALA A 122 -8.78 5.59 22.34
N LEU A 123 -10.10 5.48 22.24
CA LEU A 123 -11.04 6.14 23.17
C LEU A 123 -10.94 5.59 24.58
N GLU A 124 -10.73 4.29 24.73
CA GLU A 124 -10.55 3.65 26.03
C GLU A 124 -9.21 4.05 26.68
N ALA A 125 -8.14 4.10 25.90
CA ALA A 125 -6.84 4.55 26.37
C ALA A 125 -6.89 6.00 26.89
N GLU A 126 -7.59 6.90 26.21
CA GLU A 126 -7.74 8.28 26.66
C GLU A 126 -8.58 8.41 27.94
N ARG A 127 -9.61 7.60 28.09
CA ARG A 127 -10.42 7.55 29.33
C ARG A 127 -9.67 7.01 30.53
N ALA A 128 -8.66 6.15 30.30
CA ALA A 128 -7.83 5.58 31.34
C ALA A 128 -6.75 6.55 31.86
N VAL A 129 -6.48 7.67 31.18
CA VAL A 129 -5.54 8.69 31.64
C VAL A 129 -6.21 9.50 32.77
N PRO A 130 -5.71 9.47 34.03
CA PRO A 130 -6.28 10.25 35.12
C PRO A 130 -6.23 11.74 34.79
N SER A 131 -7.36 12.43 34.88
CA SER A 131 -7.44 13.87 34.73
C SER A 131 -6.61 14.52 35.84
N THR A 132 -5.39 14.97 35.52
CA THR A 132 -4.55 15.75 36.44
C THR A 132 -5.09 17.20 36.43
N THR A 133 -6.25 17.40 37.05
CA THR A 133 -6.74 18.74 37.37
C THR A 133 -5.94 19.24 38.57
N ALA A 134 -4.90 20.06 38.32
CA ALA A 134 -4.20 20.78 39.38
C ALA A 134 -5.20 21.65 40.15
N PRO A 135 -5.21 21.63 41.51
CA PRO A 135 -6.09 22.48 42.27
C PRO A 135 -5.69 23.94 42.04
N ARG A 136 -6.66 24.74 41.61
CA ARG A 136 -6.49 26.21 41.58
C ARG A 136 -6.17 26.69 42.99
N ALA A 137 -4.96 27.16 43.22
CA ALA A 137 -4.60 27.88 44.43
C ALA A 137 -5.53 29.08 44.56
N ARG A 138 -6.35 29.10 45.60
CA ARG A 138 -7.10 30.27 46.04
C ARG A 138 -6.07 31.25 46.66
N GLN A 139 -5.79 32.32 45.95
CA GLN A 139 -5.09 33.46 46.56
C GLN A 139 -6.11 34.20 47.42
N SER A 140 -5.80 34.30 48.71
CA SER A 140 -6.45 35.17 49.70
C SER A 140 -5.82 36.54 49.69
#